data_4cdf9478693069892852fef12de3bf5d
#
_entry.id   4cdf9478693069892852fef12de3bf5d
#
_cell.length_a   1.000
_cell.length_b   1.000
_cell.length_c   1.000
_cell.angle_alpha   90.00
_cell.angle_beta   90.00
_cell.angle_gamma   90.00
#
_symmetry.space_group_name_H-M   'P 1'
#
loop_
_entity.id
_entity.type
_entity.pdbx_description
1 polymer ?
#
loop_
_entity_poly.entity_id
_entity_poly.type
_entity_poly.pdbx_seq_one_letter_code
_entity_poly.pdbx_strand_id
1 'polypeptide(L)'
;MLDKGFGIDRVAVGAGIGVNETAKWRPKWKIEKYDGDMNLYAVEEFEGNLLLNEGITELLKLLIGTTATAFNNTNAYIGVGNGTTAAAAGQTGLVGTNKAYKPMDATFPQVSGQTVTFRAAFGPDDGNYDWREFTVANGNSDSAKNLNRAVENHGSKAQGDTWIVQLEVTIS
;
A
#
# COMPACT_ATOMS: atom_id res chain seq x y z
N MET A 1 -1.03 -59.07 -49.39
CA MET A 1 -1.64 -58.75 -48.10
C MET A 1 -1.23 -57.37 -47.76
N LEU A 2 -2.11 -56.38 -47.91
CA LEU A 2 -1.80 -54.94 -47.81
C LEU A 2 -2.04 -54.49 -46.36
N ASP A 3 -0.96 -54.02 -45.77
CA ASP A 3 -1.02 -53.36 -44.44
C ASP A 3 -1.36 -51.86 -44.67
N LYS A 4 -2.54 -51.48 -44.18
CA LYS A 4 -2.99 -50.09 -44.20
C LYS A 4 -2.50 -49.42 -42.93
N GLY A 5 -1.41 -48.69 -43.03
CA GLY A 5 -0.97 -47.76 -41.98
C GLY A 5 -2.00 -46.66 -41.79
N PHE A 6 -2.58 -46.59 -40.56
CA PHE A 6 -3.38 -45.47 -40.12
C PHE A 6 -2.48 -44.32 -39.81
N GLY A 7 -2.48 -43.32 -40.70
CA GLY A 7 -1.88 -42.03 -40.44
C GLY A 7 -2.72 -41.28 -39.46
N ILE A 8 -2.18 -41.01 -38.26
CA ILE A 8 -2.79 -40.07 -37.31
C ILE A 8 -2.41 -38.68 -37.78
N ASP A 9 -3.36 -37.99 -38.37
CA ASP A 9 -3.22 -36.52 -38.61
C ASP A 9 -3.03 -35.87 -37.25
N ARG A 10 -1.81 -35.36 -37.01
CA ARG A 10 -1.58 -34.47 -35.92
C ARG A 10 -2.23 -33.13 -36.28
N VAL A 11 -3.39 -32.87 -35.72
CA VAL A 11 -3.98 -31.54 -35.69
C VAL A 11 -2.97 -30.66 -34.98
N ALA A 12 -2.36 -29.74 -35.70
CA ALA A 12 -1.57 -28.68 -35.11
C ALA A 12 -2.54 -27.84 -34.29
N VAL A 13 -2.47 -27.98 -32.95
CA VAL A 13 -3.12 -27.07 -32.03
C VAL A 13 -2.47 -25.72 -32.25
N GLY A 14 -3.22 -24.79 -32.85
CA GLY A 14 -2.77 -23.43 -33.09
C GLY A 14 -2.20 -22.86 -31.83
N ALA A 15 -1.08 -22.15 -31.95
CA ALA A 15 -0.50 -21.37 -30.89
C ALA A 15 -1.60 -20.46 -30.30
N GLY A 16 -2.09 -20.80 -29.12
CA GLY A 16 -2.96 -19.92 -28.37
C GLY A 16 -2.19 -18.64 -28.14
N ILE A 17 -2.73 -17.51 -28.60
CA ILE A 17 -2.25 -16.19 -28.19
C ILE A 17 -2.43 -16.16 -26.69
N GLY A 18 -1.37 -16.34 -25.92
CA GLY A 18 -1.38 -16.20 -24.49
C GLY A 18 -1.69 -14.73 -24.18
N VAL A 19 -2.93 -14.45 -23.80
CA VAL A 19 -3.28 -13.15 -23.23
C VAL A 19 -2.63 -13.15 -21.85
N ASN A 20 -1.50 -12.45 -21.70
CA ASN A 20 -0.92 -12.19 -20.40
C ASN A 20 -1.80 -11.14 -19.69
N GLU A 21 -2.84 -11.60 -19.01
CA GLU A 21 -3.58 -10.76 -18.09
C GLU A 21 -2.72 -10.57 -16.83
N THR A 22 -2.18 -9.39 -16.65
CA THR A 22 -1.44 -9.02 -15.44
C THR A 22 -2.18 -7.91 -14.72
N ALA A 23 -2.69 -8.19 -13.55
CA ALA A 23 -3.16 -7.15 -12.66
C ALA A 23 -1.97 -6.34 -12.15
N LYS A 24 -2.05 -5.02 -12.28
CA LYS A 24 -1.00 -4.10 -11.81
C LYS A 24 -1.47 -3.37 -10.58
N TRP A 25 -0.69 -3.48 -9.52
CA TRP A 25 -0.79 -2.70 -8.32
C TRP A 25 -0.06 -1.38 -8.53
N ARG A 26 -0.78 -0.25 -8.48
CA ARG A 26 -0.24 1.10 -8.71
C ARG A 26 -0.52 1.98 -7.50
N PRO A 27 0.43 2.12 -6.60
CA PRO A 27 0.32 3.03 -5.48
C PRO A 27 0.79 4.43 -5.86
N LYS A 28 0.09 5.44 -5.34
CA LYS A 28 0.50 6.84 -5.40
C LYS A 28 0.32 7.46 -4.03
N TRP A 29 1.40 7.98 -3.47
CA TRP A 29 1.40 8.71 -2.23
C TRP A 29 1.34 10.21 -2.48
N LYS A 30 0.69 10.93 -1.57
CA LYS A 30 0.64 12.39 -1.52
C LYS A 30 0.81 12.84 -0.08
N ILE A 31 1.65 13.85 0.14
CA ILE A 31 1.85 14.50 1.43
C ILE A 31 1.56 15.98 1.26
N GLU A 32 0.57 16.50 1.98
CA GLU A 32 0.28 17.92 2.11
C GLU A 32 0.87 18.43 3.43
N LYS A 33 1.73 19.45 3.38
CA LYS A 33 2.46 19.96 4.53
C LYS A 33 1.95 21.35 4.89
N TYR A 34 1.46 21.48 6.10
CA TYR A 34 0.93 22.73 6.66
C TYR A 34 1.78 23.17 7.85
N ASP A 35 2.03 24.46 7.96
CA ASP A 35 2.68 25.07 9.13
C ASP A 35 1.72 25.14 10.35
N GLY A 36 2.22 25.69 11.49
CA GLY A 36 1.44 25.82 12.71
C GLY A 36 0.20 26.71 12.61
N ASP A 37 0.13 27.57 11.60
CA ASP A 37 -1.02 28.43 11.29
C ASP A 37 -1.93 27.83 10.21
N MET A 38 -1.71 26.55 9.85
CA MET A 38 -2.43 25.82 8.81
C MET A 38 -2.28 26.42 7.40
N ASN A 39 -1.18 27.10 7.10
CA ASN A 39 -0.86 27.48 5.73
C ASN A 39 -0.18 26.32 5.02
N LEU A 40 -0.69 25.95 3.84
CA LEU A 40 -0.07 24.95 3.00
C LEU A 40 1.25 25.47 2.43
N TYR A 41 2.37 24.86 2.77
CA TYR A 41 3.68 25.28 2.28
C TYR A 41 4.35 24.30 1.32
N ALA A 42 3.90 23.03 1.27
CA ALA A 42 4.39 22.06 0.30
C ALA A 42 3.35 20.99 0.01
N VAL A 43 3.39 20.46 -1.22
CA VAL A 43 2.70 19.25 -1.64
C VAL A 43 3.73 18.38 -2.33
N GLU A 44 3.88 17.15 -1.88
CA GLU A 44 4.80 16.16 -2.44
C GLU A 44 4.01 14.93 -2.88
N GLU A 45 4.36 14.40 -4.05
CA GLU A 45 3.80 13.17 -4.58
C GLU A 45 4.93 12.22 -4.92
N PHE A 46 4.74 10.94 -4.64
CA PHE A 46 5.71 9.92 -4.99
C PHE A 46 5.04 8.59 -5.31
N GLU A 47 5.71 7.83 -6.14
CA GLU A 47 5.37 6.45 -6.44
C GLU A 47 6.42 5.56 -5.78
N GLY A 48 6.08 4.34 -5.52
CA GLY A 48 7.00 3.41 -4.88
C GLY A 48 6.37 2.83 -3.64
N ASN A 49 6.13 1.55 -3.72
CA ASN A 49 5.45 0.84 -2.67
C ASN A 49 5.57 -0.65 -2.95
N LEU A 50 6.05 -1.37 -1.99
CA LEU A 50 6.07 -2.82 -2.05
C LEU A 50 4.88 -3.37 -1.26
N LEU A 51 4.01 -4.10 -1.94
CA LEU A 51 2.97 -4.88 -1.30
C LEU A 51 3.62 -5.99 -0.47
N LEU A 52 3.34 -6.02 0.84
CA LEU A 52 3.94 -6.98 1.74
C LEU A 52 3.22 -8.34 1.70
N ASN A 53 3.94 -9.42 1.94
CA ASN A 53 3.37 -10.77 1.95
C ASN A 53 2.22 -10.89 2.97
N GLU A 54 2.32 -10.24 4.13
CA GLU A 54 1.25 -10.24 5.12
C GLU A 54 0.02 -9.46 4.63
N GLY A 55 0.22 -8.35 3.92
CA GLY A 55 -0.85 -7.59 3.31
C GLY A 55 -1.58 -8.38 2.22
N ILE A 56 -0.84 -9.06 1.34
CA ILE A 56 -1.42 -9.97 0.33
C ILE A 56 -2.26 -11.05 1.01
N THR A 57 -1.71 -11.68 2.03
CA THR A 57 -2.41 -12.75 2.76
C THR A 57 -3.71 -12.24 3.39
N GLU A 58 -3.69 -11.05 3.98
CA GLU A 58 -4.86 -10.45 4.60
C GLU A 58 -5.93 -10.10 3.56
N LEU A 59 -5.54 -9.54 2.40
CA LEU A 59 -6.46 -9.27 1.29
C LEU A 59 -7.12 -10.55 0.76
N LEU A 60 -6.35 -11.64 0.60
CA LEU A 60 -6.88 -12.92 0.14
C LEU A 60 -7.86 -13.54 1.15
N LYS A 61 -7.60 -13.42 2.45
CA LYS A 61 -8.53 -13.85 3.50
C LYS A 61 -9.84 -13.05 3.45
N LEU A 62 -9.76 -11.74 3.30
CA LEU A 62 -10.94 -10.87 3.15
C LEU A 62 -11.75 -11.26 1.91
N LEU A 63 -11.08 -11.56 0.80
CA LEU A 63 -11.72 -11.95 -0.46
C LEU A 63 -12.58 -13.21 -0.31
N ILE A 64 -12.13 -14.20 0.44
CA ILE A 64 -12.86 -15.46 0.65
C ILE A 64 -13.70 -15.49 1.93
N GLY A 65 -13.77 -14.36 2.67
CA GLY A 65 -14.57 -14.23 3.88
C GLY A 65 -14.05 -15.02 5.08
N THR A 66 -12.77 -15.39 5.13
CA THR A 66 -12.16 -15.98 6.32
C THR A 66 -11.79 -14.89 7.34
N THR A 67 -11.52 -15.30 8.59
CA THR A 67 -11.17 -14.36 9.65
C THR A 67 -9.96 -13.52 9.29
N ALA A 68 -10.19 -12.22 9.14
CA ALA A 68 -9.18 -11.20 8.84
C ALA A 68 -9.64 -9.83 9.35
N THR A 69 -8.70 -8.92 9.59
CA THR A 69 -9.01 -7.55 9.98
C THR A 69 -9.05 -6.67 8.73
N ALA A 70 -10.21 -6.10 8.43
CA ALA A 70 -10.36 -5.23 7.26
C ALA A 70 -9.60 -3.92 7.42
N PHE A 71 -9.05 -3.42 6.31
CA PHE A 71 -8.45 -2.08 6.21
C PHE A 71 -9.55 -1.01 6.02
N ASN A 72 -10.47 -0.92 6.97
CA ASN A 72 -11.60 0.02 6.96
C ASN A 72 -11.36 1.22 7.88
N ASN A 73 -12.31 2.15 7.96
CA ASN A 73 -12.18 3.37 8.78
C ASN A 73 -11.87 3.08 10.26
N THR A 74 -12.39 1.98 10.82
CA THR A 74 -12.19 1.63 12.23
C THR A 74 -10.79 1.08 12.50
N ASN A 75 -10.24 0.31 11.57
CA ASN A 75 -9.05 -0.50 11.80
C ASN A 75 -7.82 0.00 11.03
N ALA A 76 -8.00 0.72 9.91
CA ALA A 76 -6.87 1.16 9.11
C ALA A 76 -6.15 2.36 9.73
N TYR A 77 -4.84 2.34 9.63
CA TYR A 77 -3.93 3.40 10.05
C TYR A 77 -2.91 3.67 8.97
N ILE A 78 -2.53 4.94 8.78
CA ILE A 78 -1.30 5.26 8.08
C ILE A 78 -0.18 5.29 9.11
N GLY A 79 0.89 4.55 8.84
CA GLY A 79 2.12 4.56 9.62
C GLY A 79 3.22 5.30 8.89
N VAL A 80 3.98 6.11 9.62
CA VAL A 80 5.19 6.80 9.15
C VAL A 80 6.34 6.51 10.09
N GLY A 81 7.57 6.47 9.56
CA GLY A 81 8.75 6.17 10.37
C GLY A 81 10.03 6.76 9.78
N ASN A 82 11.13 6.61 10.52
CA ASN A 82 12.45 7.11 10.11
C ASN A 82 13.38 6.02 9.54
N GLY A 83 12.85 4.84 9.23
CA GLY A 83 13.65 3.73 8.71
C GLY A 83 14.10 3.98 7.27
N THR A 84 15.37 3.61 6.98
CA THR A 84 16.01 3.77 5.67
C THR A 84 16.28 2.45 4.97
N THR A 85 16.03 1.32 5.64
CA THR A 85 16.22 -0.01 5.05
C THR A 85 15.26 -0.20 3.88
N ALA A 86 15.76 -0.64 2.75
CA ALA A 86 14.96 -0.89 1.55
C ALA A 86 13.75 -1.80 1.87
N ALA A 87 12.62 -1.53 1.21
CA ALA A 87 11.42 -2.36 1.37
C ALA A 87 11.68 -3.77 0.84
N ALA A 88 11.23 -4.78 1.59
CA ALA A 88 11.29 -6.20 1.22
C ALA A 88 9.94 -6.87 1.56
N ALA A 89 9.45 -7.73 0.66
CA ALA A 89 8.11 -8.32 0.76
C ALA A 89 7.85 -9.11 2.05
N GLY A 90 8.89 -9.66 2.67
CA GLY A 90 8.80 -10.40 3.92
C GLY A 90 8.81 -9.54 5.20
N GLN A 91 8.89 -8.22 5.09
CA GLN A 91 8.83 -7.34 6.27
C GLN A 91 7.41 -7.30 6.85
N THR A 92 7.33 -7.06 8.15
CA THR A 92 6.09 -7.05 8.94
C THR A 92 5.91 -5.71 9.66
N GLY A 93 6.04 -4.61 8.94
CA GLY A 93 5.87 -3.27 9.48
C GLY A 93 7.00 -2.32 9.13
N LEU A 94 6.97 -1.15 9.76
CA LEU A 94 8.03 -0.16 9.71
C LEU A 94 9.26 -0.67 10.46
N VAL A 95 10.46 -0.29 10.01
CA VAL A 95 11.72 -0.78 10.58
C VAL A 95 12.50 0.28 11.36
N GLY A 96 12.12 1.56 11.23
CA GLY A 96 12.75 2.66 11.97
C GLY A 96 12.52 2.58 13.47
N THR A 97 13.30 3.33 14.21
CA THR A 97 13.16 3.44 15.68
C THR A 97 12.05 4.40 16.10
N ASN A 98 11.85 5.46 15.30
CA ASN A 98 10.75 6.40 15.48
C ASN A 98 9.62 6.05 14.52
N LYS A 99 8.42 5.83 15.07
CA LYS A 99 7.22 5.44 14.31
C LYS A 99 5.99 6.12 14.89
N ALA A 100 5.07 6.50 14.03
CA ALA A 100 3.76 7.00 14.41
C ALA A 100 2.69 6.39 13.51
N TYR A 101 1.54 6.04 14.09
CA TYR A 101 0.38 5.51 13.38
C TYR A 101 -0.82 6.40 13.65
N LYS A 102 -1.49 6.84 12.60
CA LYS A 102 -2.69 7.69 12.71
C LYS A 102 -3.88 6.99 12.08
N PRO A 103 -5.06 7.00 12.75
CA PRO A 103 -6.28 6.46 12.19
C PRO A 103 -6.68 7.23 10.94
N MET A 104 -7.51 6.60 10.11
CA MET A 104 -8.06 7.23 8.93
C MET A 104 -8.88 8.47 9.29
N ASP A 105 -8.79 9.50 8.46
CA ASP A 105 -9.71 10.61 8.50
C ASP A 105 -11.16 10.12 8.34
N ALA A 106 -12.12 10.88 8.84
CA ALA A 106 -13.54 10.56 8.67
C ALA A 106 -13.85 10.31 7.18
N THR A 107 -14.66 9.31 6.90
CA THR A 107 -15.05 8.84 5.55
C THR A 107 -13.98 8.07 4.77
N PHE A 108 -12.72 8.03 5.20
CA PHE A 108 -11.68 7.19 4.59
C PHE A 108 -11.52 5.85 5.33
N PRO A 109 -11.05 4.80 4.63
CA PRO A 109 -10.74 4.76 3.19
C PRO A 109 -12.00 4.78 2.32
N GLN A 110 -11.83 5.23 1.07
CA GLN A 110 -12.89 5.30 0.06
C GLN A 110 -12.52 4.49 -1.17
N VAL A 111 -13.51 3.90 -1.84
CA VAL A 111 -13.33 3.22 -3.12
C VAL A 111 -14.05 4.01 -4.21
N SER A 112 -13.34 4.29 -5.30
CA SER A 112 -13.90 4.87 -6.52
C SER A 112 -13.37 4.12 -7.74
N GLY A 113 -14.25 3.45 -8.46
CA GLY A 113 -13.85 2.54 -9.55
C GLY A 113 -12.90 1.44 -9.03
N GLN A 114 -11.70 1.37 -9.58
CA GLN A 114 -10.66 0.40 -9.23
C GLN A 114 -9.61 0.97 -8.26
N THR A 115 -9.87 2.13 -7.65
CA THR A 115 -8.95 2.82 -6.76
C THR A 115 -9.51 2.87 -5.35
N VAL A 116 -8.69 2.49 -4.37
CA VAL A 116 -8.93 2.75 -2.95
C VAL A 116 -8.02 3.89 -2.49
N THR A 117 -8.58 4.83 -1.72
CA THR A 117 -7.85 5.97 -1.15
C THR A 117 -7.87 5.88 0.37
N PHE A 118 -6.69 5.87 0.98
CA PHE A 118 -6.46 5.99 2.42
C PHE A 118 -5.98 7.41 2.73
N ARG A 119 -6.41 8.00 3.85
CA ARG A 119 -6.00 9.35 4.24
C ARG A 119 -6.00 9.50 5.75
N ALA A 120 -4.92 10.11 6.28
CA ALA A 120 -4.77 10.41 7.70
C ALA A 120 -4.00 11.71 7.92
N ALA A 121 -4.34 12.45 8.98
CA ALA A 121 -3.67 13.66 9.38
C ALA A 121 -2.75 13.40 10.59
N PHE A 122 -1.51 13.86 10.50
CA PHE A 122 -0.52 13.89 11.58
C PHE A 122 -0.44 15.33 12.09
N GLY A 123 -1.06 15.56 13.24
CA GLY A 123 -1.16 16.89 13.86
C GLY A 123 0.16 17.40 14.46
N PRO A 124 0.12 18.54 15.17
CA PRO A 124 1.29 19.26 15.67
C PRO A 124 2.26 18.41 16.49
N ASP A 125 1.77 17.46 17.25
CA ASP A 125 2.56 16.62 18.17
C ASP A 125 2.86 15.21 17.63
N ASP A 126 2.40 14.90 16.40
CA ASP A 126 2.51 13.57 15.81
C ASP A 126 3.72 13.44 14.89
N GLY A 127 4.59 12.46 15.13
CA GLY A 127 5.64 12.08 14.18
C GLY A 127 6.66 13.18 13.89
N ASN A 128 7.07 13.96 14.89
CA ASN A 128 8.01 15.09 14.76
C ASN A 128 9.45 14.61 14.64
N TYR A 129 9.77 14.01 13.48
CA TYR A 129 11.09 13.47 13.10
C TYR A 129 11.17 13.35 11.58
N ASP A 130 12.30 12.84 11.05
CA ASP A 130 12.47 12.57 9.61
C ASP A 130 11.52 11.48 9.14
N TRP A 131 10.71 11.76 8.14
CA TRP A 131 9.83 10.80 7.50
C TRP A 131 10.53 10.14 6.32
N ARG A 132 10.78 8.85 6.44
CA ARG A 132 11.55 8.06 5.46
C ARG A 132 10.89 6.76 5.06
N GLU A 133 9.85 6.32 5.77
CA GLU A 133 9.10 5.12 5.46
C GLU A 133 7.62 5.30 5.76
N PHE A 134 6.78 4.61 4.99
CA PHE A 134 5.32 4.74 5.00
C PHE A 134 4.67 3.38 4.87
N THR A 135 3.51 3.19 5.51
CA THR A 135 2.70 1.97 5.43
C THR A 135 1.22 2.30 5.61
N VAL A 136 0.35 1.43 5.15
CA VAL A 136 -1.03 1.30 5.64
C VAL A 136 -1.11 -0.02 6.40
N ALA A 137 -1.59 0.05 7.64
CA ALA A 137 -1.75 -1.11 8.52
C ALA A 137 -3.20 -1.25 8.97
N ASN A 138 -3.62 -2.46 9.36
CA ASN A 138 -4.95 -2.72 9.91
C ASN A 138 -4.98 -2.68 11.46
N GLY A 139 -4.18 -1.78 12.03
CA GLY A 139 -4.07 -1.50 13.45
C GLY A 139 -3.00 -0.44 13.73
N ASN A 140 -2.89 0.03 14.96
CA ASN A 140 -2.07 1.16 15.36
C ASN A 140 -0.65 0.80 15.83
N SER A 141 -0.08 -0.29 15.34
CA SER A 141 1.24 -0.75 15.75
C SER A 141 1.87 -1.68 14.74
N ASP A 142 3.18 -1.97 14.90
CA ASP A 142 3.93 -2.94 14.09
C ASP A 142 3.41 -4.38 14.20
N SER A 143 2.61 -4.71 15.22
CA SER A 143 1.98 -6.02 15.35
C SER A 143 0.74 -6.20 14.48
N ALA A 144 0.20 -5.12 13.94
CA ALA A 144 -0.87 -5.16 12.95
C ALA A 144 -0.35 -5.68 11.61
N LYS A 145 -1.27 -6.05 10.70
CA LYS A 145 -0.88 -6.45 9.34
C LYS A 145 -0.70 -5.21 8.47
N ASN A 146 0.49 -5.08 7.92
CA ASN A 146 0.84 -3.99 7.02
C ASN A 146 0.53 -4.39 5.58
N LEU A 147 -0.23 -3.54 4.89
CA LEU A 147 -0.61 -3.77 3.51
C LEU A 147 0.62 -3.66 2.60
N ASN A 148 1.44 -2.65 2.87
CA ASN A 148 2.51 -2.19 1.98
C ASN A 148 3.62 -1.52 2.76
N ARG A 149 4.75 -1.28 2.13
CA ARG A 149 5.80 -0.41 2.67
C ARG A 149 6.47 0.38 1.53
N ALA A 150 6.57 1.70 1.70
CA ALA A 150 7.35 2.60 0.86
C ALA A 150 8.52 3.15 1.66
N VAL A 151 9.64 3.46 0.99
CA VAL A 151 10.83 4.08 1.60
C VAL A 151 11.28 5.22 0.72
N GLU A 152 11.06 6.45 1.20
CA GLU A 152 11.46 7.68 0.54
C GLU A 152 11.61 8.81 1.58
N ASN A 153 12.57 9.71 1.37
CA ASN A 153 12.85 10.78 2.31
C ASN A 153 12.04 12.03 1.99
N HIS A 154 11.18 12.42 2.92
CA HIS A 154 10.33 13.61 2.82
C HIS A 154 10.71 14.73 3.83
N GLY A 155 11.87 14.58 4.48
CA GLY A 155 12.38 15.55 5.46
C GLY A 155 11.77 15.38 6.84
N SER A 156 12.08 16.33 7.71
CA SER A 156 11.63 16.33 9.10
C SER A 156 10.33 17.11 9.27
N LYS A 157 9.34 16.49 9.85
CA LYS A 157 8.14 17.17 10.31
C LYS A 157 8.49 17.92 11.61
N ALA A 158 8.28 19.23 11.63
CA ALA A 158 8.49 20.03 12.83
C ALA A 158 7.30 19.93 13.80
N GLN A 159 7.57 20.13 15.08
CA GLN A 159 6.50 20.32 16.06
C GLN A 159 5.71 21.60 15.69
N GLY A 160 4.40 21.51 15.79
CA GLY A 160 3.50 22.59 15.36
C GLY A 160 2.92 22.37 13.96
N ASP A 161 3.66 21.70 13.07
CA ASP A 161 3.17 21.41 11.72
C ASP A 161 2.09 20.33 11.70
N THR A 162 1.22 20.39 10.70
CA THR A 162 0.29 19.32 10.36
C THR A 162 0.60 18.79 8.97
N TRP A 163 0.89 17.49 8.87
CA TRP A 163 1.08 16.83 7.58
C TRP A 163 -0.05 15.82 7.32
N ILE A 164 -0.65 15.93 6.14
CA ILE A 164 -1.74 15.03 5.71
C ILE A 164 -1.18 14.08 4.69
N VAL A 165 -1.32 12.77 4.95
CA VAL A 165 -0.82 11.71 4.08
C VAL A 165 -1.99 11.00 3.42
N GLN A 166 -1.88 10.79 2.12
CA GLN A 166 -2.82 10.03 1.32
C GLN A 166 -2.08 8.95 0.54
N LEU A 167 -2.65 7.75 0.50
CA LEU A 167 -2.26 6.68 -0.41
C LEU A 167 -3.45 6.34 -1.30
N GLU A 168 -3.25 6.44 -2.59
CA GLU A 168 -4.14 5.87 -3.60
C GLU A 168 -3.55 4.57 -4.13
N VAL A 169 -4.38 3.53 -4.20
CA VAL A 169 -4.00 2.26 -4.78
C VAL A 169 -4.98 1.90 -5.87
N THR A 170 -4.49 1.84 -7.10
CA THR A 170 -5.27 1.40 -8.26
C THR A 170 -4.84 0.00 -8.67
N ILE A 171 -5.81 -0.88 -8.92
CA ILE A 171 -5.60 -2.21 -9.49
C ILE A 171 -6.17 -2.21 -10.91
N SER A 172 -5.34 -2.45 -11.89
CA SER A 172 -5.74 -2.40 -13.32
C SER A 172 -5.03 -3.46 -14.16
#